data_75b632811414c5bef83c69cced789802
#
_entry.id   75b632811414c5bef83c69cced789802
#
_cell.length_a   1.000
_cell.length_b   1.000
_cell.length_c   1.000
_cell.angle_alpha   90.00
_cell.angle_beta   90.00
_cell.angle_gamma   90.00
#
_symmetry.space_group_name_H-M   'P 1'
#
loop_
_entity.id
_entity.type
_entity.pdbx_description
1 polymer ?
#
loop_
_entity_poly.entity_id
_entity_poly.type
_entity_poly.pdbx_seq_one_letter_code
_entity_poly.pdbx_strand_id
1 'polypeptide(L)'
;MYFFSFVRNIFSKTYYILSVRRLEARWASSRVKELESALGGRLDDFTFRKIVNSYAIYNPMMCDAFTALRGRASRLAEKERMLQYFICSSLFDNFCDRKELSQDALYQISFAPESFTAASFDEQLFLQAHLFLRDGVQDKPFYEEVMHGLFQSQVDSIKQFDHTIGDEEIGRITLSKGGYAVLLCHFYLDDAAGEAERQCWYQIGGIIQLINDLYDIHKDYQEGAATLPNRMNDAYAFHTYFTGLVENVKKEISNLPFPAEAKQHLTISMMGICSLGMMAIRQLQQIQGMNATLPDLRSLPRKALIVDMEKPKNLWYCIRLVYQHARPLTAVG
;
A
#
# COMPACT_ATOMS: atom_id res chain seq x y z
N MET A 1 -3.70 -26.09 -22.64
CA MET A 1 -2.74 -25.06 -23.05
C MET A 1 -2.71 -23.86 -22.07
N TYR A 2 -3.83 -23.37 -21.57
CA TYR A 2 -3.91 -22.24 -20.62
C TYR A 2 -3.27 -22.46 -19.24
N PHE A 3 -3.33 -23.67 -18.69
CA PHE A 3 -2.80 -23.98 -17.36
C PHE A 3 -1.27 -23.75 -17.27
N PHE A 4 -0.51 -24.32 -18.18
CA PHE A 4 0.96 -24.20 -18.18
C PHE A 4 1.42 -22.76 -18.46
N SER A 5 0.72 -22.04 -19.35
CA SER A 5 0.99 -20.63 -19.60
C SER A 5 0.71 -19.77 -18.37
N PHE A 6 -0.40 -20.01 -17.70
CA PHE A 6 -0.79 -19.27 -16.48
C PHE A 6 0.17 -19.54 -15.31
N VAL A 7 0.50 -20.82 -15.07
CA VAL A 7 1.48 -21.20 -14.03
C VAL A 7 2.85 -20.58 -14.34
N ARG A 8 3.30 -20.64 -15.59
CA ARG A 8 4.54 -19.98 -16.03
C ARG A 8 4.49 -18.48 -15.74
N ASN A 9 3.37 -17.82 -16.01
CA ASN A 9 3.21 -16.38 -15.75
C ASN A 9 3.26 -16.05 -14.26
N ILE A 10 2.64 -16.85 -13.38
CA ILE A 10 2.73 -16.65 -11.92
C ILE A 10 4.17 -16.84 -11.44
N PHE A 11 4.84 -17.93 -11.84
CA PHE A 11 6.23 -18.17 -11.44
C PHE A 11 7.17 -17.09 -11.99
N SER A 12 6.99 -16.68 -13.25
CA SER A 12 7.75 -15.60 -13.87
C SER A 12 7.56 -14.29 -13.12
N LYS A 13 6.32 -13.93 -12.76
CA LYS A 13 6.04 -12.71 -11.98
C LYS A 13 6.56 -12.78 -10.54
N THR A 14 6.38 -13.91 -9.86
CA THR A 14 6.92 -14.08 -8.52
C THR A 14 8.44 -13.99 -8.52
N TYR A 15 9.09 -14.65 -9.45
CA TYR A 15 10.54 -14.56 -9.64
C TYR A 15 10.98 -13.13 -10.02
N TYR A 16 10.24 -12.47 -10.91
CA TYR A 16 10.47 -11.08 -11.29
C TYR A 16 10.38 -10.18 -10.05
N ILE A 17 9.31 -10.24 -9.28
CA ILE A 17 9.13 -9.41 -8.08
C ILE A 17 10.27 -9.65 -7.07
N LEU A 18 10.64 -10.90 -6.81
CA LEU A 18 11.70 -11.22 -5.86
C LEU A 18 13.10 -10.81 -6.33
N SER A 19 13.38 -10.95 -7.64
CA SER A 19 14.68 -10.56 -8.22
C SER A 19 14.78 -9.05 -8.41
N VAL A 20 13.74 -8.43 -8.93
CA VAL A 20 13.68 -6.97 -9.15
C VAL A 20 13.69 -6.22 -7.82
N ARG A 21 12.99 -6.71 -6.78
CA ARG A 21 13.01 -6.11 -5.44
C ARG A 21 14.43 -5.86 -4.92
N ARG A 22 15.34 -6.82 -5.12
CA ARG A 22 16.74 -6.66 -4.66
C ARG A 22 17.49 -5.58 -5.45
N LEU A 23 17.24 -5.51 -6.75
CA LEU A 23 17.84 -4.49 -7.62
C LEU A 23 17.29 -3.10 -7.29
N GLU A 24 15.97 -2.99 -7.14
CA GLU A 24 15.29 -1.74 -6.76
C GLU A 24 15.73 -1.27 -5.37
N ALA A 25 15.88 -2.18 -4.40
CA ALA A 25 16.39 -1.81 -3.07
C ALA A 25 17.82 -1.28 -3.11
N ARG A 26 18.71 -1.86 -3.92
CA ARG A 26 20.09 -1.37 -4.09
C ARG A 26 20.10 0.01 -4.76
N TRP A 27 19.32 0.17 -5.82
CA TRP A 27 19.20 1.44 -6.52
C TRP A 27 18.64 2.52 -5.59
N ALA A 28 17.53 2.29 -4.92
CA ALA A 28 16.93 3.21 -3.96
C ALA A 28 17.90 3.57 -2.82
N SER A 29 18.59 2.56 -2.27
CA SER A 29 19.59 2.79 -1.23
C SER A 29 20.72 3.72 -1.69
N SER A 30 21.21 3.57 -2.94
CA SER A 30 22.22 4.47 -3.50
C SER A 30 21.68 5.89 -3.64
N ARG A 31 20.46 6.03 -4.19
CA ARG A 31 19.84 7.35 -4.42
C ARG A 31 19.55 8.09 -3.11
N VAL A 32 19.02 7.40 -2.08
CA VAL A 32 18.80 8.02 -0.77
C VAL A 32 20.12 8.51 -0.17
N LYS A 33 21.21 7.72 -0.25
CA LYS A 33 22.54 8.14 0.24
C LYS A 33 23.10 9.34 -0.53
N GLU A 34 22.83 9.44 -1.82
CA GLU A 34 23.21 10.61 -2.62
C GLU A 34 22.47 11.87 -2.14
N LEU A 35 21.16 11.74 -1.83
CA LEU A 35 20.36 12.83 -1.24
C LEU A 35 20.86 13.23 0.16
N GLU A 36 21.17 12.24 1.02
CA GLU A 36 21.77 12.48 2.33
C GLU A 36 23.08 13.27 2.21
N SER A 37 23.93 12.88 1.27
CA SER A 37 25.22 13.56 1.04
C SER A 37 25.03 14.97 0.49
N ALA A 38 24.08 15.16 -0.43
CA ALA A 38 23.81 16.47 -1.04
C ALA A 38 23.23 17.48 -0.04
N LEU A 39 22.43 17.02 0.91
CA LEU A 39 21.84 17.84 1.98
C LEU A 39 22.70 17.93 3.25
N GLY A 40 23.80 17.20 3.31
CA GLY A 40 24.73 17.23 4.45
C GLY A 40 24.16 16.64 5.73
N GLY A 41 23.23 15.68 5.65
CA GLY A 41 22.60 15.03 6.79
C GLY A 41 22.42 13.51 6.59
N ARG A 42 21.72 12.89 7.53
CA ARG A 42 21.50 11.43 7.51
C ARG A 42 20.19 11.07 8.20
N LEU A 43 19.43 10.17 7.59
CA LEU A 43 18.27 9.51 8.20
C LEU A 43 18.70 8.53 9.31
N ASP A 44 17.82 8.29 10.26
CA ASP A 44 17.98 7.15 11.16
C ASP A 44 17.84 5.83 10.37
N ASP A 45 18.49 4.77 10.90
CA ASP A 45 18.54 3.47 10.20
C ASP A 45 17.17 2.82 10.01
N PHE A 46 16.18 3.13 10.83
CA PHE A 46 14.81 2.63 10.72
C PHE A 46 14.11 3.34 9.56
N THR A 47 14.13 4.66 9.54
CA THR A 47 13.52 5.50 8.48
C THR A 47 14.15 5.19 7.12
N PHE A 48 15.48 5.11 7.04
CA PHE A 48 16.19 4.72 5.83
C PHE A 48 15.70 3.38 5.29
N ARG A 49 15.62 2.35 6.15
CA ARG A 49 15.12 1.01 5.75
C ARG A 49 13.65 1.02 5.37
N LYS A 50 12.81 1.82 6.07
CA LYS A 50 11.38 1.98 5.75
C LYS A 50 11.23 2.50 4.33
N ILE A 51 11.92 3.57 3.96
CA ILE A 51 11.88 4.17 2.61
C ILE A 51 12.30 3.16 1.54
N VAL A 52 13.50 2.58 1.70
CA VAL A 52 14.07 1.66 0.71
C VAL A 52 13.21 0.41 0.52
N ASN A 53 12.71 -0.18 1.60
CA ASN A 53 11.88 -1.37 1.53
C ASN A 53 10.49 -1.07 0.93
N SER A 54 9.86 0.03 1.32
CA SER A 54 8.56 0.43 0.77
C SER A 54 8.65 0.66 -0.73
N TYR A 55 9.63 1.45 -1.18
CA TYR A 55 9.88 1.63 -2.60
C TYR A 55 10.12 0.31 -3.33
N ALA A 56 11.04 -0.51 -2.83
CA ALA A 56 11.44 -1.76 -3.48
C ALA A 56 10.33 -2.82 -3.55
N ILE A 57 9.32 -2.73 -2.69
CA ILE A 57 8.15 -3.61 -2.69
C ILE A 57 7.06 -3.03 -3.59
N TYR A 58 6.64 -1.79 -3.35
CA TYR A 58 5.46 -1.24 -3.99
C TYR A 58 5.69 -0.78 -5.43
N ASN A 59 6.90 -0.30 -5.78
CA ASN A 59 7.16 0.09 -7.16
C ASN A 59 6.96 -1.08 -8.15
N PRO A 60 7.59 -2.26 -8.01
CA PRO A 60 7.36 -3.37 -8.93
C PRO A 60 5.99 -4.03 -8.79
N MET A 61 5.35 -3.96 -7.63
CA MET A 61 4.05 -4.60 -7.41
C MET A 61 2.89 -3.77 -7.92
N MET A 62 2.97 -2.44 -7.81
CA MET A 62 1.91 -1.52 -8.16
C MET A 62 2.24 -0.69 -9.40
N CYS A 63 3.31 0.12 -9.35
CA CYS A 63 3.59 1.06 -10.43
C CYS A 63 3.90 0.35 -11.75
N ASP A 64 4.74 -0.69 -11.73
CA ASP A 64 5.02 -1.51 -12.91
C ASP A 64 3.77 -2.27 -13.42
N ALA A 65 2.84 -2.63 -12.52
CA ALA A 65 1.59 -3.29 -12.93
C ALA A 65 0.66 -2.33 -13.68
N PHE A 66 0.60 -1.07 -13.29
CA PHE A 66 -0.20 -0.06 -13.98
C PHE A 66 0.47 0.43 -15.29
N THR A 67 1.79 0.61 -15.32
CA THR A 67 2.48 0.94 -16.59
C THR A 67 2.41 -0.23 -17.59
N ALA A 68 2.35 -1.46 -17.09
CA ALA A 68 2.15 -2.65 -17.93
C ALA A 68 0.78 -2.69 -18.64
N LEU A 69 -0.24 -1.96 -18.15
CA LEU A 69 -1.49 -1.76 -18.90
C LEU A 69 -1.24 -1.12 -20.28
N ARG A 70 -0.18 -0.33 -20.41
CA ARG A 70 0.27 0.35 -21.62
C ARG A 70 1.42 -0.38 -22.33
N GLY A 71 1.68 -1.63 -21.94
CA GLY A 71 2.70 -2.48 -22.56
C GLY A 71 4.15 -2.05 -22.29
N ARG A 72 4.39 -1.29 -21.21
CA ARG A 72 5.73 -0.80 -20.86
C ARG A 72 6.08 -1.00 -19.38
N ALA A 73 7.35 -0.99 -19.06
CA ALA A 73 7.84 -0.89 -17.68
C ALA A 73 7.95 0.58 -17.25
N SER A 74 8.08 0.81 -15.93
CA SER A 74 8.35 2.14 -15.38
C SER A 74 9.68 2.69 -15.89
N ARG A 75 9.69 3.95 -16.30
CA ARG A 75 10.89 4.67 -16.75
C ARG A 75 11.73 5.14 -15.57
N LEU A 76 13.01 5.45 -15.82
CA LEU A 76 13.90 5.91 -14.74
C LEU A 76 13.38 7.19 -14.03
N ALA A 77 12.83 8.13 -14.81
CA ALA A 77 12.25 9.35 -14.26
C ALA A 77 11.01 9.07 -13.38
N GLU A 78 10.17 8.09 -13.74
CA GLU A 78 9.04 7.64 -12.93
C GLU A 78 9.52 6.97 -11.65
N LYS A 79 10.54 6.13 -11.73
CA LYS A 79 11.16 5.50 -10.55
C LYS A 79 11.75 6.53 -9.58
N GLU A 80 12.38 7.57 -10.11
CA GLU A 80 12.89 8.68 -9.29
C GLU A 80 11.74 9.39 -8.55
N ARG A 81 10.66 9.76 -9.25
CA ARG A 81 9.47 10.36 -8.62
C ARG A 81 8.84 9.42 -7.57
N MET A 82 8.76 8.13 -7.88
CA MET A 82 8.25 7.15 -6.90
C MET A 82 9.14 7.07 -5.66
N LEU A 83 10.47 7.11 -5.80
CA LEU A 83 11.36 7.14 -4.64
C LEU A 83 11.15 8.40 -3.79
N GLN A 84 11.03 9.58 -4.43
CA GLN A 84 10.73 10.84 -3.73
C GLN A 84 9.37 10.75 -3.00
N TYR A 85 8.37 10.11 -3.62
CA TYR A 85 7.08 9.85 -2.97
C TYR A 85 7.24 8.98 -1.72
N PHE A 86 8.00 7.88 -1.77
CA PHE A 86 8.22 7.03 -0.60
C PHE A 86 9.06 7.70 0.49
N ILE A 87 9.93 8.64 0.12
CA ILE A 87 10.60 9.53 1.09
C ILE A 87 9.55 10.39 1.80
N CYS A 88 8.71 11.12 1.04
CA CYS A 88 7.66 11.96 1.61
C CYS A 88 6.69 11.15 2.48
N SER A 89 6.16 10.04 1.99
CA SER A 89 5.22 9.19 2.73
C SER A 89 5.82 8.69 4.04
N SER A 90 7.07 8.22 4.01
CA SER A 90 7.73 7.67 5.21
C SER A 90 8.05 8.73 6.25
N LEU A 91 8.49 9.91 5.82
CA LEU A 91 8.79 11.04 6.71
C LEU A 91 7.51 11.66 7.26
N PHE A 92 6.47 11.81 6.44
CA PHE A 92 5.17 12.32 6.89
C PHE A 92 4.56 11.42 7.98
N ASP A 93 4.58 10.11 7.79
CA ASP A 93 4.17 9.16 8.83
C ASP A 93 4.98 9.37 10.13
N ASN A 94 6.31 9.52 10.03
CA ASN A 94 7.16 9.74 11.20
C ASN A 94 6.81 11.05 11.92
N PHE A 95 6.57 12.14 11.19
CA PHE A 95 6.17 13.42 11.78
C PHE A 95 4.85 13.32 12.56
N CYS A 96 3.91 12.51 12.04
CA CYS A 96 2.63 12.27 12.71
C CYS A 96 2.80 11.33 13.92
N ASP A 97 3.43 10.17 13.73
CA ASP A 97 3.52 9.11 14.75
C ASP A 97 4.39 9.53 15.94
N ARG A 98 5.49 10.24 15.67
CA ARG A 98 6.40 10.74 16.71
C ARG A 98 6.02 12.10 17.26
N LYS A 99 4.96 12.74 16.70
CA LYS A 99 4.51 14.10 17.05
C LYS A 99 5.62 15.14 16.92
N GLU A 100 6.45 14.99 15.91
CA GLU A 100 7.60 15.89 15.66
C GLU A 100 7.15 17.26 15.16
N LEU A 101 6.01 17.31 14.44
CA LEU A 101 5.40 18.55 13.95
C LEU A 101 3.99 18.72 14.53
N SER A 102 3.62 19.98 14.78
CA SER A 102 2.23 20.31 15.10
C SER A 102 1.33 20.13 13.86
N GLN A 103 0.02 20.06 14.07
CA GLN A 103 -0.93 19.93 12.96
C GLN A 103 -0.82 21.10 11.97
N ASP A 104 -0.60 22.35 12.47
CA ASP A 104 -0.40 23.52 11.63
C ASP A 104 0.89 23.42 10.81
N ALA A 105 1.98 22.94 11.42
CA ALA A 105 3.25 22.74 10.73
C ALA A 105 3.14 21.63 9.67
N LEU A 106 2.44 20.52 9.98
CA LEU A 106 2.12 19.46 9.01
C LEU A 106 1.30 20.00 7.83
N TYR A 107 0.31 20.85 8.11
CA TYR A 107 -0.47 21.51 7.07
C TYR A 107 0.41 22.42 6.21
N GLN A 108 1.22 23.26 6.85
CA GLN A 108 2.09 24.22 6.16
C GLN A 108 3.12 23.50 5.26
N ILE A 109 3.84 22.50 5.78
CA ILE A 109 4.84 21.75 4.99
C ILE A 109 4.21 21.00 3.81
N SER A 110 2.92 20.61 3.91
CA SER A 110 2.20 19.89 2.87
C SER A 110 1.62 20.81 1.79
N PHE A 111 1.06 21.97 2.16
CA PHE A 111 0.27 22.82 1.26
C PHE A 111 0.88 24.19 0.95
N ALA A 112 1.83 24.65 1.77
CA ALA A 112 2.59 25.88 1.55
C ALA A 112 4.10 25.66 1.74
N PRO A 113 4.68 24.60 1.10
CA PRO A 113 6.06 24.18 1.35
C PRO A 113 7.08 25.28 1.01
N GLU A 114 6.76 26.19 0.07
CA GLU A 114 7.63 27.30 -0.32
C GLU A 114 7.84 28.32 0.81
N SER A 115 6.91 28.38 1.77
CA SER A 115 6.97 29.29 2.93
C SER A 115 7.41 28.59 4.22
N PHE A 116 7.59 27.26 4.18
CA PHE A 116 8.00 26.50 5.35
C PHE A 116 9.53 26.57 5.55
N THR A 117 9.95 26.81 6.78
CA THR A 117 11.37 26.81 7.15
C THR A 117 11.69 25.53 7.89
N ALA A 118 12.48 24.66 7.26
CA ALA A 118 12.88 23.39 7.85
C ALA A 118 13.86 23.59 9.02
N ALA A 119 13.58 22.96 10.14
CA ALA A 119 14.41 22.97 11.35
C ALA A 119 15.28 21.71 11.50
N SER A 120 14.92 20.62 10.83
CA SER A 120 15.62 19.33 10.89
C SER A 120 16.02 18.84 9.50
N PHE A 121 16.91 17.84 9.48
CA PHE A 121 17.30 17.16 8.24
C PHE A 121 16.11 16.46 7.58
N ASP A 122 15.26 15.81 8.36
CA ASP A 122 14.09 15.08 7.86
C ASP A 122 13.09 16.04 7.20
N GLU A 123 12.88 17.23 7.79
CA GLU A 123 12.06 18.28 7.18
C GLU A 123 12.67 18.83 5.89
N GLN A 124 13.99 19.02 5.83
CA GLN A 124 14.69 19.48 4.62
C GLN A 124 14.54 18.46 3.49
N LEU A 125 14.75 17.19 3.79
CA LEU A 125 14.63 16.09 2.82
C LEU A 125 13.18 15.94 2.34
N PHE A 126 12.20 16.06 3.25
CA PHE A 126 10.78 16.06 2.89
C PHE A 126 10.45 17.20 1.93
N LEU A 127 10.85 18.44 2.28
CA LEU A 127 10.59 19.61 1.45
C LEU A 127 11.18 19.48 0.04
N GLN A 128 12.43 19.04 -0.06
CA GLN A 128 13.08 18.84 -1.35
C GLN A 128 12.32 17.82 -2.19
N ALA A 129 11.97 16.68 -1.60
CA ALA A 129 11.24 15.64 -2.29
C ALA A 129 9.83 16.09 -2.70
N HIS A 130 9.13 16.77 -1.80
CA HIS A 130 7.76 17.23 -2.03
C HIS A 130 7.68 18.31 -3.11
N LEU A 131 8.58 19.31 -3.08
CA LEU A 131 8.66 20.36 -4.11
C LEU A 131 8.99 19.75 -5.48
N PHE A 132 9.95 18.81 -5.54
CA PHE A 132 10.28 18.09 -6.77
C PHE A 132 9.07 17.37 -7.35
N LEU A 133 8.27 16.72 -6.52
CA LEU A 133 7.06 16.02 -6.96
C LEU A 133 5.99 16.98 -7.46
N ARG A 134 5.71 18.05 -6.72
CA ARG A 134 4.70 19.07 -7.09
C ARG A 134 5.01 19.77 -8.40
N ASP A 135 6.29 20.03 -8.68
CA ASP A 135 6.70 20.69 -9.92
C ASP A 135 6.38 19.83 -11.14
N GLY A 136 6.54 18.51 -11.03
CA GLY A 136 6.29 17.56 -12.12
C GLY A 136 4.82 17.25 -12.40
N VAL A 137 3.88 17.64 -11.54
CA VAL A 137 2.45 17.30 -11.68
C VAL A 137 1.76 18.20 -12.71
N GLN A 138 1.06 17.59 -13.66
CA GLN A 138 0.33 18.29 -14.71
C GLN A 138 -1.08 18.73 -14.26
N ASP A 139 -1.87 17.84 -13.66
CA ASP A 139 -3.22 18.10 -13.15
C ASP A 139 -3.14 18.56 -11.68
N LYS A 140 -2.72 19.79 -11.48
CA LYS A 140 -2.54 20.38 -10.12
C LYS A 140 -3.84 20.43 -9.32
N PRO A 141 -5.00 20.84 -9.87
CA PRO A 141 -6.23 20.87 -9.09
C PRO A 141 -6.64 19.52 -8.52
N PHE A 142 -6.59 18.45 -9.32
CA PHE A 142 -6.91 17.11 -8.85
C PHE A 142 -5.84 16.55 -7.90
N TYR A 143 -4.57 16.85 -8.14
CA TYR A 143 -3.50 16.51 -7.21
C TYR A 143 -3.72 17.12 -5.82
N GLU A 144 -4.08 18.41 -5.76
CA GLU A 144 -4.37 19.08 -4.49
C GLU A 144 -5.58 18.47 -3.78
N GLU A 145 -6.64 18.12 -4.52
CA GLU A 145 -7.80 17.40 -3.97
C GLU A 145 -7.37 16.08 -3.31
N VAL A 146 -6.57 15.27 -4.02
CA VAL A 146 -6.08 13.99 -3.50
C VAL A 146 -5.14 14.17 -2.31
N MET A 147 -4.26 15.18 -2.34
CA MET A 147 -3.41 15.54 -1.21
C MET A 147 -4.23 15.95 0.03
N HIS A 148 -5.28 16.76 -0.15
CA HIS A 148 -6.17 17.11 0.94
C HIS A 148 -6.91 15.90 1.48
N GLY A 149 -7.37 14.99 0.62
CA GLY A 149 -8.00 13.73 1.02
C GLY A 149 -7.06 12.86 1.86
N LEU A 150 -5.79 12.73 1.47
CA LEU A 150 -4.79 11.99 2.24
C LEU A 150 -4.52 12.65 3.60
N PHE A 151 -4.29 13.96 3.60
CA PHE A 151 -4.05 14.73 4.82
C PHE A 151 -5.23 14.58 5.80
N GLN A 152 -6.46 14.76 5.33
CA GLN A 152 -7.65 14.63 6.16
C GLN A 152 -7.79 13.20 6.72
N SER A 153 -7.52 12.18 5.90
CA SER A 153 -7.55 10.78 6.34
C SER A 153 -6.50 10.50 7.43
N GLN A 154 -5.34 11.14 7.34
CA GLN A 154 -4.30 11.05 8.36
C GLN A 154 -4.73 11.77 9.66
N VAL A 155 -5.34 12.95 9.57
CA VAL A 155 -5.91 13.66 10.73
C VAL A 155 -7.04 12.83 11.36
N ASP A 156 -7.93 12.28 10.54
CA ASP A 156 -9.02 11.43 11.01
C ASP A 156 -8.53 10.15 11.70
N SER A 157 -7.33 9.65 11.37
CA SER A 157 -6.77 8.45 12.00
C SER A 157 -6.51 8.62 13.51
N ILE A 158 -6.40 9.86 14.00
CA ILE A 158 -6.31 10.15 15.43
C ILE A 158 -7.58 9.66 16.16
N LYS A 159 -8.73 9.65 15.51
CA LYS A 159 -10.00 9.15 16.08
C LYS A 159 -9.94 7.66 16.40
N GLN A 160 -9.02 6.91 15.77
CA GLN A 160 -8.84 5.48 16.04
C GLN A 160 -8.31 5.20 17.48
N PHE A 161 -7.83 6.23 18.18
CA PHE A 161 -7.47 6.13 19.61
C PHE A 161 -8.66 6.40 20.54
N ASP A 162 -9.83 6.76 20.01
CA ASP A 162 -11.08 6.86 20.78
C ASP A 162 -11.77 5.49 20.80
N HIS A 163 -11.90 4.91 21.99
CA HIS A 163 -12.54 3.60 22.16
C HIS A 163 -14.03 3.57 21.79
N THR A 164 -14.67 4.74 21.64
CA THR A 164 -16.09 4.88 21.25
C THR A 164 -16.31 4.92 19.74
N ILE A 165 -15.23 5.00 18.94
CA ILE A 165 -15.32 5.03 17.46
C ILE A 165 -16.04 3.79 16.93
N GLY A 166 -16.98 3.97 15.99
CA GLY A 166 -17.70 2.90 15.31
C GLY A 166 -16.87 2.21 14.23
N ASP A 167 -17.18 0.94 13.94
CA ASP A 167 -16.45 0.15 12.92
C ASP A 167 -16.60 0.72 11.51
N GLU A 168 -17.74 1.36 11.19
CA GLU A 168 -17.95 2.04 9.91
C GLU A 168 -16.96 3.19 9.70
N GLU A 169 -16.78 4.03 10.72
CA GLU A 169 -15.84 5.14 10.68
C GLU A 169 -14.39 4.65 10.61
N ILE A 170 -14.04 3.60 11.37
CA ILE A 170 -12.72 2.95 11.26
C ILE A 170 -12.49 2.47 9.83
N GLY A 171 -13.47 1.77 9.24
CA GLY A 171 -13.39 1.29 7.86
C GLY A 171 -13.20 2.42 6.85
N ARG A 172 -13.95 3.53 7.03
CA ARG A 172 -13.82 4.72 6.19
C ARG A 172 -12.40 5.29 6.27
N ILE A 173 -11.86 5.46 7.48
CA ILE A 173 -10.50 5.99 7.72
C ILE A 173 -9.46 5.07 7.06
N THR A 174 -9.51 3.77 7.34
CA THR A 174 -8.58 2.78 6.77
C THR A 174 -8.59 2.84 5.23
N LEU A 175 -9.77 2.73 4.62
CA LEU A 175 -9.89 2.67 3.17
C LEU A 175 -9.52 3.99 2.50
N SER A 176 -9.86 5.14 3.10
CA SER A 176 -9.53 6.45 2.53
C SER A 176 -8.03 6.77 2.66
N LYS A 177 -7.41 6.48 3.82
CA LYS A 177 -5.96 6.70 4.02
C LYS A 177 -5.14 5.93 3.00
N GLY A 178 -5.37 4.62 2.86
CA GLY A 178 -4.70 3.80 1.87
C GLY A 178 -5.08 4.18 0.44
N GLY A 179 -6.35 4.48 0.21
CA GLY A 179 -6.88 4.87 -1.09
C GLY A 179 -6.19 6.10 -1.65
N TYR A 180 -6.14 7.19 -0.92
CA TYR A 180 -5.47 8.42 -1.34
C TYR A 180 -3.96 8.25 -1.45
N ALA A 181 -3.33 7.51 -0.54
CA ALA A 181 -1.90 7.25 -0.60
C ALA A 181 -1.49 6.54 -1.90
N VAL A 182 -2.24 5.52 -2.32
CA VAL A 182 -1.93 4.79 -3.56
C VAL A 182 -2.39 5.56 -4.80
N LEU A 183 -3.51 6.30 -4.72
CA LEU A 183 -3.96 7.17 -5.80
C LEU A 183 -2.93 8.24 -6.15
N LEU A 184 -2.22 8.81 -5.17
CA LEU A 184 -1.14 9.77 -5.43
C LEU A 184 -0.06 9.22 -6.38
N CYS A 185 0.21 7.91 -6.34
CA CYS A 185 1.23 7.31 -7.19
C CYS A 185 0.98 7.53 -8.69
N HIS A 186 -0.28 7.63 -9.13
CA HIS A 186 -0.57 7.82 -10.56
C HIS A 186 -0.05 9.14 -11.10
N PHE A 187 0.02 10.22 -10.28
CA PHE A 187 0.55 11.52 -10.72
C PHE A 187 2.05 11.50 -11.02
N TYR A 188 2.74 10.49 -10.53
CA TYR A 188 4.19 10.35 -10.67
C TYR A 188 4.58 9.44 -11.85
N LEU A 189 3.59 8.90 -12.57
CA LEU A 189 3.75 8.21 -13.85
C LEU A 189 3.58 9.21 -15.00
N ASP A 190 4.21 8.91 -16.15
CA ASP A 190 4.14 9.78 -17.33
C ASP A 190 2.80 9.71 -18.05
N ASP A 191 2.04 8.61 -17.87
CA ASP A 191 0.75 8.41 -18.50
C ASP A 191 -0.38 8.88 -17.60
N ALA A 192 -1.25 9.73 -18.11
CA ALA A 192 -2.45 10.16 -17.39
C ALA A 192 -3.41 8.97 -17.19
N ALA A 193 -3.89 8.82 -15.95
CA ALA A 193 -4.90 7.83 -15.62
C ALA A 193 -6.31 8.39 -15.89
N GLY A 194 -7.15 7.60 -16.59
CA GLY A 194 -8.58 7.91 -16.70
C GLY A 194 -9.32 7.65 -15.38
N GLU A 195 -10.56 8.12 -15.27
CA GLU A 195 -11.36 8.02 -14.04
C GLU A 195 -11.49 6.58 -13.51
N ALA A 196 -11.82 5.62 -14.39
CA ALA A 196 -11.90 4.21 -14.00
C ALA A 196 -10.57 3.66 -13.46
N GLU A 197 -9.44 4.10 -14.03
CA GLU A 197 -8.11 3.70 -13.56
C GLU A 197 -7.78 4.35 -12.21
N ARG A 198 -8.12 5.64 -12.01
CA ARG A 198 -7.99 6.34 -10.72
C ARG A 198 -8.78 5.63 -9.62
N GLN A 199 -9.99 5.17 -9.94
CA GLN A 199 -10.82 4.39 -9.03
C GLN A 199 -10.15 3.05 -8.66
N CYS A 200 -9.51 2.35 -9.61
CA CYS A 200 -8.73 1.15 -9.31
C CYS A 200 -7.56 1.46 -8.37
N TRP A 201 -6.80 2.53 -8.62
CA TRP A 201 -5.70 2.95 -7.75
C TRP A 201 -6.20 3.17 -6.31
N TYR A 202 -7.30 3.90 -6.15
CA TYR A 202 -7.88 4.22 -4.85
C TYR A 202 -8.34 2.95 -4.10
N GLN A 203 -9.11 2.09 -4.76
CA GLN A 203 -9.64 0.88 -4.11
C GLN A 203 -8.53 -0.11 -3.74
N ILE A 204 -7.53 -0.28 -4.60
CA ILE A 204 -6.37 -1.14 -4.29
C ILE A 204 -5.61 -0.58 -3.08
N GLY A 205 -5.48 0.75 -3.00
CA GLY A 205 -4.85 1.42 -1.86
C GLY A 205 -5.56 1.14 -0.54
N GLY A 206 -6.88 1.21 -0.52
CA GLY A 206 -7.68 0.85 0.65
C GLY A 206 -7.46 -0.60 1.10
N ILE A 207 -7.41 -1.55 0.14
CA ILE A 207 -7.10 -2.96 0.45
C ILE A 207 -5.68 -3.11 1.01
N ILE A 208 -4.69 -2.39 0.46
CA ILE A 208 -3.31 -2.42 0.97
C ILE A 208 -3.27 -1.95 2.42
N GLN A 209 -3.95 -0.86 2.77
CA GLN A 209 -4.00 -0.39 4.15
C GLN A 209 -4.65 -1.42 5.07
N LEU A 210 -5.76 -2.02 4.64
CA LEU A 210 -6.43 -3.07 5.43
C LEU A 210 -5.52 -4.30 5.63
N ILE A 211 -4.67 -4.62 4.66
CA ILE A 211 -3.65 -5.67 4.80
C ILE A 211 -2.58 -5.25 5.82
N ASN A 212 -2.11 -4.00 5.80
CA ASN A 212 -1.16 -3.50 6.78
C ASN A 212 -1.75 -3.62 8.20
N ASP A 213 -3.00 -3.20 8.40
CA ASP A 213 -3.70 -3.33 9.68
C ASP A 213 -3.82 -4.80 10.13
N LEU A 214 -4.01 -5.75 9.18
CA LEU A 214 -4.01 -7.20 9.48
C LEU A 214 -2.66 -7.72 9.98
N TYR A 215 -1.56 -7.18 9.48
CA TYR A 215 -0.21 -7.57 9.90
C TYR A 215 0.22 -6.84 11.17
N ASP A 216 -0.37 -5.70 11.46
CA ASP A 216 -0.04 -4.85 12.60
C ASP A 216 -0.97 -5.04 13.82
N ILE A 217 -1.91 -6.02 13.82
CA ILE A 217 -2.87 -6.27 14.91
C ILE A 217 -2.21 -6.20 16.30
N HIS A 218 -1.06 -6.84 16.48
CA HIS A 218 -0.37 -6.85 17.77
C HIS A 218 0.18 -5.47 18.13
N LYS A 219 0.75 -4.75 17.17
CA LYS A 219 1.26 -3.39 17.33
C LYS A 219 0.12 -2.43 17.68
N ASP A 220 -0.96 -2.48 16.91
CA ASP A 220 -2.12 -1.62 17.09
C ASP A 220 -2.75 -1.79 18.48
N TYR A 221 -2.81 -3.03 19.02
CA TYR A 221 -3.21 -3.26 20.40
C TYR A 221 -2.27 -2.63 21.42
N GLN A 222 -0.96 -2.67 21.19
CA GLN A 222 0.01 -2.06 22.11
C GLN A 222 -0.07 -0.54 22.11
N GLU A 223 -0.37 0.05 20.95
CA GLU A 223 -0.51 1.48 20.77
C GLU A 223 -1.90 2.00 21.16
N GLY A 224 -2.89 1.12 21.32
CA GLY A 224 -4.27 1.47 21.65
C GLY A 224 -5.07 1.97 20.44
N ALA A 225 -4.59 1.73 19.22
CA ALA A 225 -5.29 2.09 17.99
C ALA A 225 -6.38 1.06 17.65
N ALA A 226 -7.62 1.53 17.43
CA ALA A 226 -8.72 0.70 16.97
C ALA A 226 -8.66 0.54 15.44
N THR A 227 -8.48 -0.69 14.97
CA THR A 227 -8.49 -1.05 13.55
C THR A 227 -9.55 -2.12 13.29
N LEU A 228 -10.06 -2.24 12.06
CA LEU A 228 -11.05 -3.28 11.75
C LEU A 228 -10.55 -4.69 12.12
N PRO A 229 -9.26 -5.06 11.81
CA PRO A 229 -8.75 -6.37 12.20
C PRO A 229 -8.68 -6.61 13.71
N ASN A 230 -8.37 -5.62 14.53
CA ASN A 230 -8.27 -5.84 15.97
C ASN A 230 -9.63 -5.75 16.70
N ARG A 231 -10.66 -5.26 16.01
CA ARG A 231 -12.04 -5.21 16.53
C ARG A 231 -12.94 -6.33 16.02
N MET A 232 -12.47 -7.12 15.06
CA MET A 232 -13.30 -8.21 14.53
C MET A 232 -13.59 -9.27 15.59
N ASN A 233 -14.82 -9.77 15.60
CA ASN A 233 -15.23 -10.87 16.45
C ASN A 233 -15.26 -12.20 15.71
N ASP A 234 -15.33 -12.18 14.37
CA ASP A 234 -15.49 -13.34 13.52
C ASP A 234 -14.60 -13.22 12.26
N ALA A 235 -13.57 -14.05 12.20
CA ALA A 235 -12.63 -14.07 11.08
C ALA A 235 -13.25 -14.60 9.78
N TYR A 236 -14.34 -15.37 9.84
CA TYR A 236 -15.04 -15.84 8.64
C TYR A 236 -15.90 -14.73 8.04
N ALA A 237 -16.61 -13.96 8.88
CA ALA A 237 -17.33 -12.77 8.45
C ALA A 237 -16.37 -11.72 7.86
N PHE A 238 -15.22 -11.51 8.51
CA PHE A 238 -14.19 -10.60 8.00
C PHE A 238 -13.60 -11.07 6.66
N HIS A 239 -13.41 -12.38 6.48
CA HIS A 239 -13.01 -12.96 5.20
C HIS A 239 -14.00 -12.62 4.09
N THR A 240 -15.31 -12.73 4.38
CA THR A 240 -16.36 -12.40 3.42
C THR A 240 -16.32 -10.92 3.04
N TYR A 241 -16.17 -10.03 4.02
CA TYR A 241 -15.98 -8.59 3.80
C TYR A 241 -14.77 -8.29 2.92
N PHE A 242 -13.59 -8.82 3.30
CA PHE A 242 -12.35 -8.63 2.55
C PHE A 242 -12.45 -9.15 1.11
N THR A 243 -13.02 -10.33 0.92
CA THR A 243 -13.24 -10.92 -0.41
C THR A 243 -14.18 -10.06 -1.25
N GLY A 244 -15.21 -9.48 -0.65
CA GLY A 244 -16.10 -8.53 -1.33
C GLY A 244 -15.35 -7.32 -1.89
N LEU A 245 -14.44 -6.71 -1.12
CA LEU A 245 -13.58 -5.61 -1.60
C LEU A 245 -12.71 -6.07 -2.78
N VAL A 246 -12.11 -7.25 -2.69
CA VAL A 246 -11.27 -7.81 -3.76
C VAL A 246 -12.06 -8.05 -5.04
N GLU A 247 -13.27 -8.61 -4.96
CA GLU A 247 -14.12 -8.85 -6.14
C GLU A 247 -14.58 -7.54 -6.77
N ASN A 248 -14.85 -6.48 -5.98
CA ASN A 248 -15.17 -5.16 -6.52
C ASN A 248 -14.00 -4.61 -7.36
N VAL A 249 -12.78 -4.65 -6.85
CA VAL A 249 -11.59 -4.21 -7.62
C VAL A 249 -11.40 -5.05 -8.88
N LYS A 250 -11.59 -6.36 -8.83
CA LYS A 250 -11.51 -7.22 -10.03
C LYS A 250 -12.53 -6.79 -11.10
N LYS A 251 -13.75 -6.44 -10.67
CA LYS A 251 -14.78 -5.93 -11.57
C LYS A 251 -14.34 -4.61 -12.20
N GLU A 252 -13.81 -3.67 -11.42
CA GLU A 252 -13.30 -2.41 -11.96
C GLU A 252 -12.15 -2.62 -12.95
N ILE A 253 -11.17 -3.49 -12.63
CA ILE A 253 -10.10 -3.84 -13.56
C ILE A 253 -10.67 -4.43 -14.86
N SER A 254 -11.72 -5.26 -14.79
CA SER A 254 -12.34 -5.85 -15.99
C SER A 254 -12.95 -4.81 -16.91
N ASN A 255 -13.40 -3.68 -16.37
CA ASN A 255 -14.03 -2.58 -17.09
C ASN A 255 -13.01 -1.59 -17.68
N LEU A 256 -11.73 -1.68 -17.32
CA LEU A 256 -10.71 -0.77 -17.86
C LEU A 256 -10.59 -0.88 -19.38
N PRO A 257 -10.35 0.24 -20.09
CA PRO A 257 -10.26 0.28 -21.55
C PRO A 257 -8.89 -0.20 -22.07
N PHE A 258 -8.42 -1.35 -21.58
CA PHE A 258 -7.13 -1.94 -21.96
C PHE A 258 -7.33 -3.37 -22.50
N PRO A 259 -6.34 -3.91 -23.23
CA PRO A 259 -6.38 -5.30 -23.71
C PRO A 259 -6.56 -6.30 -22.56
N ALA A 260 -7.27 -7.40 -22.83
CA ALA A 260 -7.57 -8.43 -21.83
C ALA A 260 -6.32 -9.00 -21.15
N GLU A 261 -5.22 -9.16 -21.91
CA GLU A 261 -3.93 -9.64 -21.39
C GLU A 261 -3.33 -8.64 -20.39
N ALA A 262 -3.36 -7.34 -20.68
CA ALA A 262 -2.86 -6.29 -19.80
C ALA A 262 -3.68 -6.23 -18.49
N LYS A 263 -5.02 -6.28 -18.59
CA LYS A 263 -5.92 -6.37 -17.44
C LYS A 263 -5.66 -7.62 -16.60
N GLN A 264 -5.41 -8.76 -17.24
CA GLN A 264 -5.04 -10.01 -16.57
C GLN A 264 -3.74 -9.86 -15.77
N HIS A 265 -2.76 -9.16 -16.31
CA HIS A 265 -1.50 -8.88 -15.62
C HIS A 265 -1.68 -8.01 -14.38
N LEU A 266 -2.51 -6.96 -14.47
CA LEU A 266 -2.85 -6.14 -13.30
C LEU A 266 -3.60 -6.96 -12.24
N THR A 267 -4.58 -7.78 -12.67
CA THR A 267 -5.32 -8.67 -11.77
C THR A 267 -4.39 -9.64 -11.03
N ILE A 268 -3.42 -10.25 -11.72
CA ILE A 268 -2.44 -11.15 -11.07
C ILE A 268 -1.61 -10.40 -10.04
N SER A 269 -1.17 -9.18 -10.34
CA SER A 269 -0.37 -8.36 -9.41
C SER A 269 -1.19 -7.98 -8.17
N MET A 270 -2.43 -7.50 -8.37
CA MET A 270 -3.35 -7.19 -7.28
C MET A 270 -3.65 -8.44 -6.43
N MET A 271 -3.93 -9.59 -7.05
CA MET A 271 -4.18 -10.83 -6.32
C MET A 271 -2.96 -11.31 -5.55
N GLY A 272 -1.74 -11.01 -6.02
CA GLY A 272 -0.51 -11.22 -5.26
C GLY A 272 -0.53 -10.49 -3.91
N ILE A 273 -0.92 -9.21 -3.93
CA ILE A 273 -1.07 -8.40 -2.72
C ILE A 273 -2.23 -8.93 -1.86
N CYS A 274 -3.41 -9.11 -2.43
CA CYS A 274 -4.59 -9.59 -1.70
C CYS A 274 -4.38 -10.95 -1.03
N SER A 275 -3.56 -11.83 -1.63
CA SER A 275 -3.24 -13.14 -1.06
C SER A 275 -2.53 -13.04 0.29
N LEU A 276 -1.79 -11.96 0.55
CA LEU A 276 -1.17 -11.68 1.86
C LEU A 276 -2.26 -11.44 2.92
N GLY A 277 -3.26 -10.59 2.62
CA GLY A 277 -4.39 -10.35 3.50
C GLY A 277 -5.20 -11.62 3.75
N MET A 278 -5.52 -12.38 2.70
CA MET A 278 -6.21 -13.68 2.84
C MET A 278 -5.42 -14.66 3.69
N MET A 279 -4.08 -14.63 3.61
CA MET A 279 -3.23 -15.47 4.46
C MET A 279 -3.31 -15.07 5.93
N ALA A 280 -3.30 -13.77 6.22
CA ALA A 280 -3.45 -13.26 7.59
C ALA A 280 -4.84 -13.62 8.16
N ILE A 281 -5.90 -13.41 7.39
CA ILE A 281 -7.27 -13.78 7.80
C ILE A 281 -7.36 -15.30 8.04
N ARG A 282 -6.77 -16.12 7.19
CA ARG A 282 -6.73 -17.58 7.40
C ARG A 282 -6.06 -17.96 8.72
N GLN A 283 -5.01 -17.26 9.14
CA GLN A 283 -4.39 -17.51 10.44
C GLN A 283 -5.36 -17.21 11.58
N LEU A 284 -6.13 -16.12 11.49
CA LEU A 284 -7.18 -15.78 12.46
C LEU A 284 -8.33 -16.80 12.44
N GLN A 285 -8.74 -17.29 11.28
CA GLN A 285 -9.70 -18.40 11.17
C GLN A 285 -9.20 -19.68 11.84
N GLN A 286 -7.90 -19.99 11.75
CA GLN A 286 -7.30 -21.12 12.45
C GLN A 286 -7.32 -20.93 13.97
N ILE A 287 -7.15 -19.70 14.45
CA ILE A 287 -7.28 -19.34 15.88
C ILE A 287 -8.73 -19.47 16.34
N GLN A 288 -9.68 -18.99 15.55
CA GLN A 288 -11.12 -19.12 15.84
C GLN A 288 -11.57 -20.58 15.85
N GLY A 289 -11.08 -21.36 14.88
CA GLY A 289 -11.46 -22.76 14.70
C GLY A 289 -12.95 -22.91 14.44
N MET A 290 -13.64 -23.75 15.25
CA MET A 290 -15.08 -23.99 15.16
C MET A 290 -15.88 -23.13 16.15
N ASN A 291 -15.25 -22.23 16.88
CA ASN A 291 -15.95 -21.33 17.82
C ASN A 291 -16.74 -20.27 17.04
N ALA A 292 -17.85 -19.83 17.63
CA ALA A 292 -18.69 -18.78 17.04
C ALA A 292 -17.95 -17.43 16.91
N THR A 293 -16.98 -17.18 17.79
CA THR A 293 -16.21 -15.93 17.83
C THR A 293 -14.72 -16.18 18.01
N LEU A 294 -13.92 -15.21 17.62
CA LEU A 294 -12.50 -15.14 17.95
C LEU A 294 -12.30 -15.03 19.48
N PRO A 295 -11.26 -15.64 20.05
CA PRO A 295 -10.84 -15.35 21.41
C PRO A 295 -10.33 -13.89 21.49
N ASP A 296 -10.20 -13.36 22.72
CA ASP A 296 -9.55 -12.06 22.90
C ASP A 296 -8.09 -12.13 22.37
N LEU A 297 -7.86 -11.49 21.23
CA LEU A 297 -6.56 -11.51 20.56
C LEU A 297 -5.45 -10.86 21.40
N ARG A 298 -5.80 -9.96 22.35
CA ARG A 298 -4.84 -9.34 23.29
C ARG A 298 -4.23 -10.35 24.25
N SER A 299 -4.96 -11.43 24.53
CA SER A 299 -4.49 -12.51 25.41
C SER A 299 -3.48 -13.44 24.71
N LEU A 300 -3.35 -13.34 23.40
CA LEU A 300 -2.50 -14.22 22.60
C LEU A 300 -1.05 -13.69 22.52
N PRO A 301 -0.06 -14.58 22.50
CA PRO A 301 1.31 -14.16 22.31
C PRO A 301 1.51 -13.58 20.89
N ARG A 302 2.36 -12.57 20.78
CA ARG A 302 2.70 -11.92 19.51
C ARG A 302 2.92 -12.94 18.37
N LYS A 303 3.63 -14.03 18.62
CA LYS A 303 3.93 -15.09 17.63
C LYS A 303 2.68 -15.76 17.04
N ALA A 304 1.56 -15.77 17.75
CA ALA A 304 0.30 -16.31 17.25
C ALA A 304 -0.36 -15.38 16.21
N LEU A 305 -0.15 -14.07 16.32
CA LEU A 305 -0.75 -13.06 15.45
C LEU A 305 0.14 -12.72 14.23
N ILE A 306 1.43 -13.06 14.26
CA ILE A 306 2.34 -12.78 13.13
C ILE A 306 2.26 -13.90 12.09
N VAL A 307 2.05 -13.49 10.84
CA VAL A 307 2.14 -14.38 9.68
C VAL A 307 3.59 -14.47 9.22
N ASP A 308 4.17 -15.65 9.33
CA ASP A 308 5.53 -15.92 8.87
C ASP A 308 5.50 -16.27 7.36
N MET A 309 5.77 -15.27 6.52
CA MET A 309 5.80 -15.43 5.06
C MET A 309 7.04 -16.16 4.54
N GLU A 310 8.06 -16.42 5.38
CA GLU A 310 9.23 -17.22 5.01
C GLU A 310 8.90 -18.73 4.97
N LYS A 311 7.80 -19.15 5.61
CA LYS A 311 7.36 -20.55 5.55
C LYS A 311 6.90 -20.94 4.14
N PRO A 312 7.50 -21.95 3.51
CA PRO A 312 7.14 -22.36 2.15
C PRO A 312 5.63 -22.68 1.97
N LYS A 313 4.98 -23.23 3.02
CA LYS A 313 3.54 -23.51 3.00
C LYS A 313 2.68 -22.25 2.84
N ASN A 314 3.10 -21.13 3.42
CA ASN A 314 2.36 -19.85 3.34
C ASN A 314 2.55 -19.22 1.96
N LEU A 315 3.77 -19.25 1.43
CA LEU A 315 4.05 -18.81 0.07
C LEU A 315 3.26 -19.65 -0.96
N TRP A 316 3.25 -20.98 -0.80
CA TRP A 316 2.49 -21.86 -1.67
C TRP A 316 0.98 -21.60 -1.62
N TYR A 317 0.46 -21.29 -0.42
CA TYR A 317 -0.95 -20.91 -0.27
C TYR A 317 -1.27 -19.61 -1.03
N CYS A 318 -0.43 -18.58 -0.92
CA CYS A 318 -0.60 -17.35 -1.69
C CYS A 318 -0.56 -17.60 -3.20
N ILE A 319 0.39 -18.40 -3.70
CA ILE A 319 0.45 -18.78 -5.13
C ILE A 319 -0.83 -19.49 -5.56
N ARG A 320 -1.35 -20.40 -4.74
CA ARG A 320 -2.61 -21.10 -5.04
C ARG A 320 -3.79 -20.13 -5.10
N LEU A 321 -3.88 -19.17 -4.18
CA LEU A 321 -4.93 -18.16 -4.18
C LEU A 321 -4.86 -17.30 -5.45
N VAL A 322 -3.68 -16.81 -5.82
CA VAL A 322 -3.49 -16.06 -7.07
C VAL A 322 -3.97 -16.91 -8.26
N TYR A 323 -3.60 -18.19 -8.29
CA TYR A 323 -4.05 -19.11 -9.35
C TYR A 323 -5.58 -19.26 -9.39
N GLN A 324 -6.24 -19.37 -8.25
CA GLN A 324 -7.69 -19.56 -8.16
C GLN A 324 -8.48 -18.31 -8.55
N HIS A 325 -8.05 -17.14 -8.13
CA HIS A 325 -8.81 -15.90 -8.23
C HIS A 325 -8.41 -15.00 -9.41
N ALA A 326 -7.20 -15.17 -9.96
CA ALA A 326 -6.76 -14.41 -11.13
C ALA A 326 -7.09 -15.10 -12.47
N ARG A 327 -7.88 -16.16 -12.48
CA ARG A 327 -8.36 -16.76 -13.74
C ARG A 327 -9.25 -15.76 -14.47
N PRO A 328 -9.15 -15.66 -15.81
CA PRO A 328 -10.12 -14.92 -16.58
C PRO A 328 -11.52 -15.44 -16.22
N LEU A 329 -12.46 -14.54 -15.96
CA LEU A 329 -13.86 -14.89 -15.98
C LEU A 329 -14.12 -15.44 -17.40
N THR A 330 -14.20 -16.74 -17.53
CA THR A 330 -14.68 -17.34 -18.79
C THR A 330 -16.03 -16.73 -19.02
N ALA A 331 -16.18 -16.00 -20.15
CA ALA A 331 -17.48 -15.58 -20.59
C ALA A 331 -18.38 -16.81 -20.55
N VAL A 332 -19.35 -16.81 -19.64
CA VAL A 332 -20.43 -17.79 -19.65
C VAL A 332 -21.16 -17.46 -20.95
N GLY A 333 -20.93 -18.31 -21.96
CA GLY A 333 -21.61 -18.27 -23.24
C GLY A 333 -23.10 -18.57 -23.09
#